data_950a0377c15843edea5a04cff679c206
#
_entry.id   950a0377c15843edea5a04cff679c206
#
_cell.length_a   1.000
_cell.length_b   1.000
_cell.length_c   1.000
_cell.angle_alpha   90.00
_cell.angle_beta   90.00
_cell.angle_gamma   90.00
#
_symmetry.space_group_name_H-M   'P 1'
#
loop_
_entity.id
_entity.type
_entity.pdbx_description
1 polymer ?
#
loop_
_entity_poly.entity_id
_entity_poly.type
_entity_poly.pdbx_seq_one_letter_code
_entity_poly.pdbx_strand_id
1 'polypeptide(L)'
;MELDADRIEDLPLPEAARTFLRTSWGIERLHPPQAEALPAVFSQRNTIVAIPTASGKSLVAYLGILHRLLVTHPGSRAVYIVPLKALASEKHTELVELAEAVGLTVGLGIGEATGERRLIDECDILVCTSEKLDSLMRTKPDRMANVSVIVADEFHLLNDTSRGPTLEINLTRLRHLRPEAQIIALSATVGNAPDLAAWLNAALITSNWRPVALEYLSLIHISEP
;
A
#
# COMPACT_ATOMS: atom_id res chain seq x y z
N MET A 1 15.31 0.47 25.32
CA MET A 1 16.08 0.93 24.17
C MET A 1 15.03 1.41 23.17
N GLU A 2 14.75 2.71 23.19
CA GLU A 2 13.91 3.31 22.17
C GLU A 2 14.62 3.07 20.83
N LEU A 3 14.00 2.27 19.97
CA LEU A 3 14.42 2.14 18.59
C LEU A 3 14.29 3.55 17.98
N ASP A 4 15.38 4.04 17.40
CA ASP A 4 15.35 5.25 16.58
C ASP A 4 14.57 4.85 15.31
N ALA A 5 13.23 4.83 15.46
CA ALA A 5 12.28 4.16 14.55
C ALA A 5 12.25 4.76 13.12
N ASP A 6 13.13 5.73 12.85
CA ASP A 6 13.25 6.39 11.55
C ASP A 6 14.42 5.86 10.67
N ARG A 7 15.34 5.04 11.21
CA ARG A 7 16.46 4.52 10.43
C ARG A 7 16.13 3.16 9.81
N ILE A 8 16.41 3.02 8.52
CA ILE A 8 16.15 1.75 7.80
C ILE A 8 16.93 0.58 8.42
N GLU A 9 18.14 0.83 8.91
CA GLU A 9 18.99 -0.23 9.51
C GLU A 9 18.41 -0.82 10.80
N ASP A 10 17.57 -0.07 11.52
CA ASP A 10 16.97 -0.52 12.80
C ASP A 10 15.59 -1.18 12.61
N LEU A 11 15.06 -1.18 11.37
CA LEU A 11 13.76 -1.79 11.09
C LEU A 11 13.82 -3.32 11.26
N PRO A 12 12.76 -3.96 11.79
CA PRO A 12 12.65 -5.42 11.95
C PRO A 12 12.37 -6.10 10.60
N LEU A 13 13.29 -5.96 9.66
CA LEU A 13 13.26 -6.53 8.32
C LEU A 13 14.53 -7.33 8.06
N PRO A 14 14.51 -8.29 7.13
CA PRO A 14 15.71 -8.99 6.68
C PRO A 14 16.78 -8.01 6.18
N GLU A 15 18.05 -8.36 6.40
CA GLU A 15 19.19 -7.53 6.01
C GLU A 15 19.18 -7.20 4.50
N ALA A 16 18.83 -8.16 3.66
CA ALA A 16 18.72 -7.96 2.22
C ALA A 16 17.74 -6.82 1.86
N ALA A 17 16.57 -6.73 2.53
CA ALA A 17 15.62 -5.66 2.34
C ALA A 17 16.19 -4.31 2.78
N ARG A 18 16.79 -4.24 3.96
CA ARG A 18 17.40 -3.00 4.48
C ARG A 18 18.55 -2.52 3.60
N THR A 19 19.39 -3.44 3.15
CA THR A 19 20.50 -3.14 2.23
C THR A 19 19.97 -2.58 0.91
N PHE A 20 18.97 -3.24 0.30
CA PHE A 20 18.38 -2.76 -0.96
C PHE A 20 17.81 -1.34 -0.82
N LEU A 21 17.02 -1.08 0.22
CA LEU A 21 16.45 0.25 0.47
C LEU A 21 17.52 1.34 0.57
N ARG A 22 18.64 1.04 1.23
CA ARG A 22 19.75 1.98 1.42
C ARG A 22 20.59 2.17 0.15
N THR A 23 20.94 1.09 -0.53
CA THR A 23 21.90 1.13 -1.64
C THR A 23 21.26 1.40 -2.99
N SER A 24 20.07 0.85 -3.25
CA SER A 24 19.39 0.97 -4.55
C SER A 24 18.43 2.17 -4.56
N TRP A 25 17.70 2.40 -3.47
CA TRP A 25 16.76 3.52 -3.39
C TRP A 25 17.32 4.74 -2.63
N GLY A 26 18.50 4.62 -2.02
CA GLY A 26 19.14 5.73 -1.29
C GLY A 26 18.38 6.17 -0.04
N ILE A 27 17.54 5.30 0.53
CA ILE A 27 16.71 5.62 1.70
C ILE A 27 17.47 5.17 2.95
N GLU A 28 18.05 6.10 3.67
CA GLU A 28 18.70 5.83 4.97
C GLU A 28 17.77 6.05 6.15
N ARG A 29 16.90 7.05 6.04
CA ARG A 29 15.96 7.45 7.08
C ARG A 29 14.56 7.63 6.52
N LEU A 30 13.57 7.32 7.33
CA LEU A 30 12.16 7.54 7.02
C LEU A 30 11.78 8.99 7.27
N HIS A 31 10.83 9.48 6.51
CA HIS A 31 10.17 10.73 6.84
C HIS A 31 9.30 10.60 8.10
N PRO A 32 9.09 11.68 8.87
CA PRO A 32 8.37 11.62 10.13
C PRO A 32 7.02 10.87 10.06
N PRO A 33 6.13 11.12 9.06
CA PRO A 33 4.86 10.39 8.99
C PRO A 33 5.02 8.91 8.65
N GLN A 34 6.09 8.54 7.95
CA GLN A 34 6.38 7.14 7.66
C GLN A 34 6.80 6.41 8.94
N ALA A 35 7.72 7.02 9.70
CA ALA A 35 8.17 6.48 10.98
C ALA A 35 7.01 6.35 11.99
N GLU A 36 6.11 7.35 12.04
CA GLU A 36 4.92 7.34 12.89
C GLU A 36 3.95 6.19 12.56
N ALA A 37 3.84 5.80 11.28
CA ALA A 37 2.94 4.74 10.84
C ALA A 37 3.45 3.32 11.18
N LEU A 38 4.77 3.11 11.18
CA LEU A 38 5.34 1.77 11.26
C LEU A 38 5.03 0.99 12.54
N PRO A 39 4.96 1.58 13.74
CA PRO A 39 4.59 0.82 14.94
C PRO A 39 3.22 0.16 14.83
N ALA A 40 2.23 0.82 14.23
CA ALA A 40 0.92 0.25 13.98
C ALA A 40 0.98 -0.83 12.89
N VAL A 41 1.71 -0.59 11.81
CA VAL A 41 1.88 -1.52 10.69
C VAL A 41 2.59 -2.80 11.15
N PHE A 42 3.71 -2.70 11.86
CA PHE A 42 4.48 -3.86 12.31
C PHE A 42 3.79 -4.62 13.45
N SER A 43 2.93 -3.96 14.25
CA SER A 43 2.05 -4.67 15.19
C SER A 43 0.83 -5.31 14.54
N GLN A 44 0.78 -5.35 13.21
CA GLN A 44 -0.27 -5.98 12.39
C GLN A 44 -1.66 -5.35 12.57
N ARG A 45 -1.73 -4.12 13.05
CA ARG A 45 -2.99 -3.38 13.12
C ARG A 45 -3.37 -2.87 11.74
N ASN A 46 -4.66 -2.90 11.42
CA ASN A 46 -5.14 -2.13 10.27
C ASN A 46 -4.72 -0.68 10.44
N THR A 47 -4.25 -0.06 9.37
CA THR A 47 -3.68 1.30 9.43
C THR A 47 -4.11 2.11 8.22
N ILE A 48 -4.60 3.33 8.47
CA ILE A 48 -4.83 4.33 7.43
C ILE A 48 -3.72 5.38 7.53
N VAL A 49 -3.00 5.57 6.43
CA VAL A 49 -1.98 6.61 6.30
C VAL A 49 -2.54 7.72 5.41
N ALA A 50 -3.10 8.74 6.04
CA ALA A 50 -3.75 9.87 5.37
C ALA A 50 -2.81 11.11 5.40
N ILE A 51 -1.86 11.14 4.48
CA ILE A 51 -0.83 12.17 4.37
C ILE A 51 -0.80 12.74 2.94
N PRO A 52 -0.25 13.95 2.74
CA PRO A 52 -0.22 14.59 1.42
C PRO A 52 0.41 13.71 0.34
N THR A 53 0.02 13.94 -0.91
CA THR A 53 0.67 13.32 -2.07
C THR A 53 2.16 13.68 -2.10
N ALA A 54 3.00 12.82 -2.67
CA ALA A 54 4.46 12.96 -2.71
C ALA A 54 5.20 12.91 -1.36
N SER A 55 4.55 12.46 -0.28
CA SER A 55 5.20 12.24 1.03
C SER A 55 5.75 10.81 1.22
N GLY A 56 5.79 10.01 0.14
CA GLY A 56 6.37 8.67 0.16
C GLY A 56 5.53 7.63 0.93
N LYS A 57 4.20 7.79 0.99
CA LYS A 57 3.30 6.85 1.69
C LYS A 57 3.38 5.41 1.20
N SER A 58 3.69 5.18 -0.10
CA SER A 58 3.85 3.84 -0.66
C SER A 58 4.93 3.02 0.06
N LEU A 59 5.99 3.67 0.54
CA LEU A 59 7.06 3.00 1.29
C LEU A 59 6.52 2.34 2.57
N VAL A 60 5.58 2.97 3.28
CA VAL A 60 4.96 2.37 4.48
C VAL A 60 4.27 1.05 4.15
N ALA A 61 3.55 1.00 3.02
CA ALA A 61 2.92 -0.23 2.57
C ALA A 61 3.93 -1.30 2.15
N TYR A 62 5.01 -0.92 1.45
CA TYR A 62 6.07 -1.85 1.06
C TYR A 62 6.76 -2.46 2.28
N LEU A 63 7.13 -1.64 3.27
CA LEU A 63 7.70 -2.12 4.52
C LEU A 63 6.73 -3.05 5.28
N GLY A 64 5.45 -2.72 5.28
CA GLY A 64 4.40 -3.56 5.85
C GLY A 64 4.28 -4.92 5.16
N ILE A 65 4.30 -4.95 3.82
CA ILE A 65 4.30 -6.18 3.03
C ILE A 65 5.53 -7.03 3.36
N LEU A 66 6.73 -6.44 3.30
CA LEU A 66 7.97 -7.16 3.59
C LEU A 66 7.96 -7.75 5.00
N HIS A 67 7.58 -6.96 6.00
CA HIS A 67 7.48 -7.43 7.37
C HIS A 67 6.47 -8.58 7.51
N ARG A 68 5.31 -8.45 6.84
CA ARG A 68 4.27 -9.48 6.89
C ARG A 68 4.73 -10.78 6.24
N LEU A 69 5.28 -10.73 5.03
CA LEU A 69 5.63 -11.92 4.25
C LEU A 69 6.93 -12.57 4.68
N LEU A 70 7.89 -11.81 5.22
CA LEU A 70 9.23 -12.32 5.53
C LEU A 70 9.44 -12.58 7.02
N VAL A 71 8.71 -11.88 7.91
CA VAL A 71 8.96 -11.94 9.35
C VAL A 71 7.81 -12.61 10.10
N THR A 72 6.57 -12.12 9.92
CA THR A 72 5.45 -12.56 10.75
C THR A 72 4.64 -13.71 10.16
N HIS A 73 4.48 -13.77 8.84
CA HIS A 73 3.70 -14.78 8.13
C HIS A 73 4.42 -15.26 6.85
N PRO A 74 5.60 -15.90 6.97
CA PRO A 74 6.32 -16.45 5.82
C PRO A 74 5.46 -17.42 5.02
N GLY A 75 5.55 -17.32 3.69
CA GLY A 75 4.76 -18.14 2.77
C GLY A 75 3.31 -17.66 2.57
N SER A 76 2.88 -16.58 3.23
CA SER A 76 1.61 -15.93 2.93
C SER A 76 1.73 -14.98 1.73
N ARG A 77 0.62 -14.34 1.35
CA ARG A 77 0.53 -13.47 0.17
C ARG A 77 0.05 -12.07 0.52
N ALA A 78 0.45 -11.10 -0.31
CA ALA A 78 -0.03 -9.73 -0.29
C ALA A 78 -0.90 -9.42 -1.51
N VAL A 79 -1.89 -8.54 -1.34
CA VAL A 79 -2.65 -7.94 -2.42
C VAL A 79 -2.50 -6.42 -2.35
N TYR A 80 -2.01 -5.81 -3.42
CA TYR A 80 -1.86 -4.37 -3.56
C TYR A 80 -2.90 -3.84 -4.57
N ILE A 81 -3.89 -3.11 -4.07
CA ILE A 81 -5.03 -2.62 -4.85
C ILE A 81 -4.78 -1.17 -5.25
N VAL A 82 -4.91 -0.87 -6.53
CA VAL A 82 -4.81 0.48 -7.08
C VAL A 82 -6.04 0.82 -7.93
N PRO A 83 -6.38 2.11 -8.09
CA PRO A 83 -7.57 2.52 -8.84
C PRO A 83 -7.40 2.49 -10.35
N LEU A 84 -6.17 2.49 -10.87
CA LEU A 84 -5.86 2.67 -12.29
C LEU A 84 -4.81 1.69 -12.78
N LYS A 85 -4.97 1.22 -14.03
CA LYS A 85 -3.99 0.32 -14.69
C LYS A 85 -2.59 0.92 -14.77
N ALA A 86 -2.47 2.23 -15.03
CA ALA A 86 -1.19 2.92 -15.08
C ALA A 86 -0.47 2.87 -13.73
N LEU A 87 -1.20 3.14 -12.64
CA LEU A 87 -0.66 3.03 -11.27
C LEU A 87 -0.29 1.57 -10.92
N ALA A 88 -1.08 0.59 -11.39
CA ALA A 88 -0.74 -0.80 -11.19
C ALA A 88 0.61 -1.17 -11.83
N SER A 89 0.86 -0.69 -13.06
CA SER A 89 2.14 -0.93 -13.74
C SER A 89 3.30 -0.24 -13.03
N GLU A 90 3.11 1.00 -12.56
CA GLU A 90 4.12 1.74 -11.78
C GLU A 90 4.46 1.00 -10.49
N LYS A 91 3.45 0.66 -9.68
CA LYS A 91 3.64 -0.05 -8.40
C LYS A 91 4.18 -1.45 -8.57
N HIS A 92 3.82 -2.13 -9.66
CA HIS A 92 4.41 -3.40 -10.02
C HIS A 92 5.91 -3.28 -10.27
N THR A 93 6.36 -2.28 -11.06
CA THR A 93 7.79 -2.07 -11.34
C THR A 93 8.57 -1.79 -10.04
N GLU A 94 8.09 -0.87 -9.20
CA GLU A 94 8.72 -0.57 -7.91
C GLU A 94 8.82 -1.82 -7.00
N LEU A 95 7.73 -2.61 -6.92
CA LEU A 95 7.68 -3.80 -6.08
C LEU A 95 8.52 -4.96 -6.64
N VAL A 96 8.66 -5.11 -7.95
CA VAL A 96 9.52 -6.13 -8.56
C VAL A 96 10.97 -5.93 -8.12
N GLU A 97 11.50 -4.71 -8.24
CA GLU A 97 12.88 -4.40 -7.82
C GLU A 97 13.13 -4.76 -6.35
N LEU A 98 12.19 -4.38 -5.47
CA LEU A 98 12.29 -4.64 -4.04
C LEU A 98 12.12 -6.13 -3.71
N ALA A 99 11.18 -6.81 -4.36
CA ALA A 99 10.85 -8.20 -4.13
C ALA A 99 11.97 -9.15 -4.58
N GLU A 100 12.59 -8.89 -5.73
CA GLU A 100 13.73 -9.66 -6.23
C GLU A 100 14.90 -9.66 -5.26
N ALA A 101 15.15 -8.53 -4.59
CA ALA A 101 16.23 -8.42 -3.59
C ALA A 101 16.04 -9.34 -2.36
N VAL A 102 14.80 -9.78 -2.11
CA VAL A 102 14.44 -10.61 -0.95
C VAL A 102 13.86 -11.97 -1.34
N GLY A 103 13.91 -12.33 -2.62
CA GLY A 103 13.46 -13.63 -3.12
C GLY A 103 11.94 -13.80 -3.19
N LEU A 104 11.17 -12.69 -3.27
CA LEU A 104 9.73 -12.68 -3.47
C LEU A 104 9.39 -12.45 -4.95
N THR A 105 8.19 -12.85 -5.34
CA THR A 105 7.67 -12.71 -6.70
C THR A 105 6.48 -11.76 -6.74
N VAL A 106 6.36 -10.97 -7.82
CA VAL A 106 5.28 -10.00 -8.00
C VAL A 106 4.50 -10.29 -9.27
N GLY A 107 3.19 -10.37 -9.16
CA GLY A 107 2.28 -10.53 -10.29
C GLY A 107 1.49 -9.25 -10.56
N LEU A 108 1.19 -8.98 -11.84
CA LEU A 108 0.39 -7.83 -12.28
C LEU A 108 -0.97 -8.26 -12.81
N GLY A 109 -2.04 -7.75 -12.20
CA GLY A 109 -3.42 -8.06 -12.56
C GLY A 109 -4.16 -6.84 -13.12
N ILE A 110 -4.04 -6.54 -14.42
CA ILE A 110 -4.68 -5.35 -15.05
C ILE A 110 -5.55 -5.65 -16.28
N GLY A 111 -5.58 -6.87 -16.77
CA GLY A 111 -6.27 -7.20 -18.01
C GLY A 111 -6.88 -8.58 -18.02
N GLU A 112 -7.35 -9.00 -19.20
CA GLU A 112 -7.87 -10.34 -19.44
C GLU A 112 -6.84 -11.28 -20.10
N ALA A 113 -5.59 -10.84 -20.24
CA ALA A 113 -4.56 -11.57 -20.96
C ALA A 113 -4.30 -12.97 -20.36
N THR A 114 -4.41 -13.98 -21.20
CA THR A 114 -4.31 -15.39 -20.82
C THR A 114 -2.90 -15.80 -20.39
N GLY A 115 -1.86 -15.06 -20.80
CA GLY A 115 -0.46 -15.33 -20.42
C GLY A 115 -0.11 -14.94 -18.98
N GLU A 116 -0.84 -13.99 -18.39
CA GLU A 116 -0.60 -13.50 -17.02
C GLU A 116 -1.17 -14.43 -15.93
N ARG A 117 -2.00 -15.42 -16.31
CA ARG A 117 -2.72 -16.26 -15.34
C ARG A 117 -1.80 -17.01 -14.39
N ARG A 118 -0.67 -17.52 -14.89
CA ARG A 118 0.26 -18.31 -14.07
C ARG A 118 1.01 -17.42 -13.05
N LEU A 119 1.46 -16.25 -13.49
CA LEU A 119 2.11 -15.29 -12.61
C LEU A 119 1.18 -14.77 -11.51
N ILE A 120 -0.09 -14.51 -11.83
CA ILE A 120 -1.11 -14.11 -10.85
C ILE A 120 -1.40 -15.25 -9.86
N ASP A 121 -1.31 -16.51 -10.28
CA ASP A 121 -1.64 -17.67 -9.45
C ASP A 121 -0.53 -18.01 -8.44
N GLU A 122 0.72 -17.75 -8.77
CA GLU A 122 1.89 -18.22 -8.05
C GLU A 122 2.68 -17.10 -7.35
N CYS A 123 2.36 -15.81 -7.57
CA CYS A 123 3.11 -14.69 -6.99
C CYS A 123 2.86 -14.53 -5.48
N ASP A 124 3.88 -14.00 -4.79
CA ASP A 124 3.79 -13.63 -3.36
C ASP A 124 3.05 -12.30 -3.17
N ILE A 125 3.22 -11.37 -4.12
CA ILE A 125 2.60 -10.04 -4.10
C ILE A 125 1.80 -9.87 -5.39
N LEU A 126 0.49 -9.66 -5.28
CA LEU A 126 -0.38 -9.35 -6.41
C LEU A 126 -0.69 -7.86 -6.44
N VAL A 127 -0.22 -7.15 -7.46
CA VAL A 127 -0.63 -5.78 -7.77
C VAL A 127 -1.77 -5.80 -8.76
N CYS A 128 -2.91 -5.22 -8.43
CA CYS A 128 -4.09 -5.28 -9.31
C CYS A 128 -5.03 -4.07 -9.15
N THR A 129 -5.90 -3.88 -10.15
CA THR A 129 -7.02 -2.94 -10.02
C THR A 129 -8.17 -3.55 -9.22
N SER A 130 -9.04 -2.69 -8.68
CA SER A 130 -10.24 -3.13 -7.94
C SER A 130 -11.13 -4.04 -8.78
N GLU A 131 -11.32 -3.76 -10.06
CA GLU A 131 -12.15 -4.55 -10.96
C GLU A 131 -11.55 -5.94 -11.22
N LYS A 132 -10.21 -6.00 -11.36
CA LYS A 132 -9.54 -7.28 -11.53
C LYS A 132 -9.62 -8.14 -10.28
N LEU A 133 -9.45 -7.53 -9.10
CA LEU A 133 -9.59 -8.22 -7.83
C LEU A 133 -11.00 -8.78 -7.64
N ASP A 134 -12.05 -7.99 -7.93
CA ASP A 134 -13.43 -8.45 -7.87
C ASP A 134 -13.68 -9.64 -8.80
N SER A 135 -13.16 -9.59 -10.03
CA SER A 135 -13.21 -10.71 -10.96
C SER A 135 -12.51 -11.96 -10.42
N LEU A 136 -11.32 -11.80 -9.81
CA LEU A 136 -10.56 -12.91 -9.22
C LEU A 136 -11.28 -13.53 -8.04
N MET A 137 -11.84 -12.73 -7.13
CA MET A 137 -12.60 -13.22 -5.98
C MET A 137 -13.88 -13.97 -6.38
N ARG A 138 -14.50 -13.61 -7.51
CA ARG A 138 -15.67 -14.32 -8.03
C ARG A 138 -15.32 -15.62 -8.72
N THR A 139 -14.26 -15.64 -9.49
CA THR A 139 -13.90 -16.78 -10.33
C THR A 139 -12.99 -17.80 -9.64
N LYS A 140 -12.17 -17.34 -8.70
CA LYS A 140 -11.16 -18.15 -8.01
C LYS A 140 -10.96 -17.69 -6.57
N PRO A 141 -11.95 -17.82 -5.68
CA PRO A 141 -11.89 -17.36 -4.29
C PRO A 141 -10.74 -18.01 -3.50
N ASP A 142 -10.36 -19.25 -3.83
CA ASP A 142 -9.27 -19.96 -3.17
C ASP A 142 -7.91 -19.24 -3.26
N ARG A 143 -7.73 -18.37 -4.24
CA ARG A 143 -6.52 -17.54 -4.37
C ARG A 143 -6.36 -16.54 -3.22
N MET A 144 -7.45 -16.19 -2.57
CA MET A 144 -7.42 -15.31 -1.39
C MET A 144 -7.15 -16.07 -0.09
N ALA A 145 -7.12 -17.41 -0.14
CA ALA A 145 -7.01 -18.24 1.07
C ALA A 145 -5.75 -17.96 1.90
N ASN A 146 -4.66 -17.57 1.28
CA ASN A 146 -3.39 -17.32 1.96
C ASN A 146 -2.99 -15.83 2.00
N VAL A 147 -3.93 -14.93 1.74
CA VAL A 147 -3.66 -13.48 1.83
C VAL A 147 -3.60 -13.07 3.30
N SER A 148 -2.49 -12.45 3.72
CA SER A 148 -2.26 -11.97 5.08
C SER A 148 -2.15 -10.45 5.19
N VAL A 149 -1.91 -9.76 4.08
CA VAL A 149 -1.89 -8.30 4.03
C VAL A 149 -2.52 -7.77 2.75
N ILE A 150 -3.30 -6.72 2.89
CA ILE A 150 -4.05 -6.05 1.84
C ILE A 150 -3.66 -4.58 1.88
N VAL A 151 -3.15 -4.06 0.78
CA VAL A 151 -2.90 -2.63 0.60
C VAL A 151 -3.99 -2.06 -0.29
N ALA A 152 -4.60 -0.97 0.14
CA ALA A 152 -5.54 -0.19 -0.66
C ALA A 152 -4.93 1.20 -0.91
N ASP A 153 -4.39 1.40 -2.11
CA ASP A 153 -3.80 2.68 -2.50
C ASP A 153 -4.86 3.65 -3.02
N GLU A 154 -4.59 4.94 -2.89
CA GLU A 154 -5.53 6.03 -3.19
C GLU A 154 -6.91 5.82 -2.54
N PHE A 155 -6.88 5.40 -1.27
CA PHE A 155 -8.08 4.98 -0.51
C PHE A 155 -9.15 6.07 -0.40
N HIS A 156 -8.81 7.34 -0.54
CA HIS A 156 -9.76 8.44 -0.60
C HIS A 156 -10.77 8.32 -1.76
N LEU A 157 -10.45 7.56 -2.81
CA LEU A 157 -11.37 7.25 -3.90
C LEU A 157 -12.55 6.35 -3.49
N LEU A 158 -12.58 5.87 -2.25
CA LEU A 158 -13.78 5.24 -1.69
C LEU A 158 -15.00 6.17 -1.77
N ASN A 159 -14.80 7.49 -1.71
CA ASN A 159 -15.84 8.50 -1.86
C ASN A 159 -16.20 8.79 -3.34
N ASP A 160 -15.47 8.25 -4.31
CA ASP A 160 -15.78 8.41 -5.73
C ASP A 160 -16.98 7.56 -6.12
N THR A 161 -17.99 8.18 -6.76
CA THR A 161 -19.25 7.51 -7.11
C THR A 161 -19.09 6.37 -8.11
N SER A 162 -18.03 6.36 -8.90
CA SER A 162 -17.78 5.36 -9.94
C SER A 162 -16.87 4.22 -9.48
N ARG A 163 -15.84 4.52 -8.68
CA ARG A 163 -14.79 3.56 -8.26
C ARG A 163 -14.96 3.10 -6.82
N GLY A 164 -15.48 3.95 -5.96
CA GLY A 164 -15.67 3.67 -4.54
C GLY A 164 -16.45 2.39 -4.28
N PRO A 165 -17.60 2.16 -4.90
CA PRO A 165 -18.42 0.97 -4.64
C PRO A 165 -17.67 -0.35 -4.87
N THR A 166 -16.86 -0.44 -5.94
CA THR A 166 -16.09 -1.66 -6.23
C THR A 166 -15.01 -1.89 -5.18
N LEU A 167 -14.30 -0.83 -4.76
CA LEU A 167 -13.27 -0.92 -3.72
C LEU A 167 -13.90 -1.30 -2.37
N GLU A 168 -15.02 -0.68 -1.99
CA GLU A 168 -15.74 -0.97 -0.74
C GLU A 168 -16.19 -2.42 -0.68
N ILE A 169 -16.83 -2.93 -1.74
CA ILE A 169 -17.27 -4.31 -1.84
C ILE A 169 -16.08 -5.26 -1.73
N ASN A 170 -14.97 -4.98 -2.42
CA ASN A 170 -13.78 -5.81 -2.37
C ASN A 170 -13.19 -5.89 -0.96
N LEU A 171 -13.03 -4.77 -0.29
CA LEU A 171 -12.50 -4.73 1.08
C LEU A 171 -13.45 -5.41 2.07
N THR A 172 -14.76 -5.21 1.93
CA THR A 172 -15.75 -5.89 2.78
C THR A 172 -15.70 -7.40 2.60
N ARG A 173 -15.61 -7.88 1.36
CA ARG A 173 -15.48 -9.31 1.06
C ARG A 173 -14.17 -9.89 1.57
N LEU A 174 -13.04 -9.21 1.37
CA LEU A 174 -11.74 -9.65 1.87
C LEU A 174 -11.73 -9.72 3.40
N ARG A 175 -12.29 -8.73 4.09
CA ARG A 175 -12.42 -8.78 5.56
C ARG A 175 -13.28 -9.94 6.05
N HIS A 176 -14.29 -10.33 5.28
CA HIS A 176 -15.11 -11.50 5.61
C HIS A 176 -14.37 -12.82 5.33
N LEU A 177 -13.66 -12.90 4.21
CA LEU A 177 -12.92 -14.11 3.83
C LEU A 177 -11.63 -14.30 4.64
N ARG A 178 -10.99 -13.19 5.02
CA ARG A 178 -9.69 -13.15 5.71
C ARG A 178 -9.72 -12.15 6.87
N PRO A 179 -10.47 -12.42 7.94
CA PRO A 179 -10.62 -11.47 9.05
C PRO A 179 -9.30 -11.16 9.79
N GLU A 180 -8.29 -12.03 9.68
CA GLU A 180 -6.96 -11.87 10.25
C GLU A 180 -5.99 -11.14 9.29
N ALA A 181 -6.37 -10.87 8.04
CA ALA A 181 -5.53 -10.14 7.12
C ALA A 181 -5.47 -8.66 7.52
N GLN A 182 -4.26 -8.15 7.60
CA GLN A 182 -4.02 -6.73 7.88
C GLN A 182 -4.41 -5.88 6.67
N ILE A 183 -5.05 -4.74 6.90
CA ILE A 183 -5.33 -3.74 5.86
C ILE A 183 -4.46 -2.51 6.11
N ILE A 184 -3.71 -2.10 5.08
CA ILE A 184 -2.95 -0.86 5.04
C ILE A 184 -3.56 0.02 3.95
N ALA A 185 -4.24 1.09 4.33
CA ALA A 185 -4.88 2.01 3.42
C ALA A 185 -4.04 3.29 3.27
N LEU A 186 -3.66 3.60 2.04
CA LEU A 186 -2.90 4.81 1.71
C LEU A 186 -3.84 5.84 1.10
N SER A 187 -3.90 7.02 1.69
CA SER A 187 -4.86 8.06 1.32
C SER A 187 -4.19 9.42 1.17
N ALA A 188 -4.74 10.26 0.33
CA ALA A 188 -4.56 11.70 0.48
C ALA A 188 -5.28 12.16 1.75
N THR A 189 -4.99 13.39 2.19
CA THR A 189 -5.70 14.00 3.32
C THR A 189 -7.17 14.21 2.97
N VAL A 190 -8.08 13.63 3.74
CA VAL A 190 -9.55 13.72 3.55
C VAL A 190 -10.25 14.00 4.87
N GLY A 191 -11.36 14.73 4.81
CA GLY A 191 -12.10 15.15 6.01
C GLY A 191 -12.77 14.01 6.77
N ASN A 192 -13.15 12.92 6.11
CA ASN A 192 -13.81 11.76 6.70
C ASN A 192 -12.86 10.61 7.07
N ALA A 193 -11.55 10.87 7.15
CA ALA A 193 -10.56 9.85 7.54
C ALA A 193 -10.87 9.16 8.88
N PRO A 194 -11.39 9.84 9.93
CA PRO A 194 -11.78 9.19 11.17
C PRO A 194 -12.90 8.16 11.00
N ASP A 195 -13.91 8.43 10.16
CA ASP A 195 -15.02 7.49 9.90
C ASP A 195 -14.53 6.24 9.18
N LEU A 196 -13.63 6.43 8.21
CA LEU A 196 -12.98 5.35 7.48
C LEU A 196 -12.10 4.49 8.40
N ALA A 197 -11.40 5.13 9.35
CA ALA A 197 -10.60 4.42 10.33
C ALA A 197 -11.48 3.59 11.30
N ALA A 198 -12.61 4.15 11.73
CA ALA A 198 -13.58 3.41 12.53
C ALA A 198 -14.16 2.23 11.76
N TRP A 199 -14.52 2.41 10.48
CA TRP A 199 -15.03 1.34 9.62
C TRP A 199 -14.04 0.19 9.45
N LEU A 200 -12.74 0.47 9.27
CA LEU A 200 -11.69 -0.54 9.15
C LEU A 200 -11.18 -1.06 10.50
N ASN A 201 -11.60 -0.49 11.61
CA ASN A 201 -10.97 -0.69 12.92
C ASN A 201 -9.45 -0.47 12.84
N ALA A 202 -9.04 0.65 12.27
CA ALA A 202 -7.67 0.96 11.91
C ALA A 202 -7.07 2.07 12.80
N ALA A 203 -5.75 2.02 12.99
CA ALA A 203 -4.99 3.17 13.44
C ALA A 203 -5.00 4.24 12.33
N LEU A 204 -5.25 5.49 12.69
CA LEU A 204 -5.24 6.61 11.76
C LEU A 204 -3.97 7.45 11.97
N ILE A 205 -3.17 7.55 10.93
CA ILE A 205 -1.98 8.40 10.87
C ILE A 205 -2.28 9.56 9.93
N THR A 206 -2.24 10.77 10.47
CA THR A 206 -2.47 12.00 9.69
C THR A 206 -1.30 12.94 9.87
N SER A 207 -0.87 13.57 8.79
CA SER A 207 0.18 14.58 8.86
C SER A 207 0.01 15.60 7.73
N ASN A 208 0.36 16.83 8.00
CA ASN A 208 0.50 17.88 7.00
C ASN A 208 1.94 18.05 6.52
N TRP A 209 2.83 17.19 6.99
CA TRP A 209 4.24 17.21 6.62
C TRP A 209 4.43 17.00 5.11
N ARG A 210 5.34 17.75 4.54
CA ARG A 210 5.76 17.63 3.12
C ARG A 210 7.27 17.70 3.03
N PRO A 211 7.91 16.93 2.14
CA PRO A 211 9.36 16.99 1.93
C PRO A 211 9.81 18.34 1.36
N VAL A 212 8.92 19.04 0.66
CA VAL A 212 9.16 20.39 0.09
C VAL A 212 8.00 21.29 0.47
N ALA A 213 8.32 22.51 0.89
CA ALA A 213 7.30 23.53 1.18
C ALA A 213 6.48 23.86 -0.08
N LEU A 214 5.17 23.98 0.09
CA LEU A 214 4.26 24.33 -1.00
C LEU A 214 4.22 25.86 -1.10
N GLU A 215 4.75 26.40 -2.19
CA GLU A 215 4.61 27.83 -2.50
C GLU A 215 3.41 28.02 -3.42
N TYR A 216 2.45 28.83 -2.98
CA TYR A 216 1.30 29.19 -3.81
C TYR A 216 1.67 30.40 -4.65
N LEU A 217 1.87 30.18 -5.97
CA LEU A 217 2.00 31.27 -6.95
C LEU A 217 0.59 31.63 -7.44
N SER A 218 0.07 32.77 -6.99
CA SER A 218 -1.14 33.37 -7.55
C SER A 218 -0.77 34.17 -8.78
N LEU A 219 -1.15 33.73 -9.97
CA LEU A 219 -1.12 34.55 -11.19
C LEU A 219 -2.32 35.50 -11.12
N ILE A 220 -2.09 36.71 -10.63
CA ILE A 220 -3.07 37.80 -10.78
C ILE A 220 -3.06 38.21 -12.25
N HIS A 221 -4.13 37.91 -12.99
CA HIS A 221 -4.36 38.54 -14.27
C HIS A 221 -4.62 40.02 -14.02
N ILE A 222 -3.60 40.85 -14.25
CA ILE A 222 -3.79 42.27 -14.42
C ILE A 222 -4.37 42.43 -15.81
N SER A 223 -5.68 42.56 -15.93
CA SER A 223 -6.30 43.12 -17.12
C SER A 223 -5.96 44.60 -17.13
N GLU A 224 -5.07 45.00 -18.03
CA GLU A 224 -4.89 46.40 -18.35
C GLU A 224 -6.13 46.98 -18.99
N PRO A 225 -6.43 48.26 -18.74
CA PRO A 225 -7.64 48.96 -19.16
C PRO A 225 -7.75 49.17 -20.66
#